data_9838e3342506df27fc0e04815ed2bced
#
_entry.id   9838e3342506df27fc0e04815ed2bced
#
_cell.length_a   1.000
_cell.length_b   1.000
_cell.length_c   1.000
_cell.angle_alpha   90.00
_cell.angle_beta   90.00
_cell.angle_gamma   90.00
#
_symmetry.space_group_name_H-M   'P 1'
#
loop_
_entity.id
_entity.type
_entity.pdbx_description
1 polymer ?
#
loop_
_entity_poly.entity_id
_entity_poly.type
_entity_poly.pdbx_seq_one_letter_code
_entity_poly.pdbx_strand_id
1 'polypeptide(L)'
;GCTGLTSITIPNSVTSIGNYAFKGCEGLTCITIPNSVTSIGIQAFIECTGLTSITIPNSVTSIGDQAFYGCTGLTSITIPNSVTSIGEEAFFKCTGLTSITIPNSVASIGDHAFHGCTGLTSITIPNSVTSIGIQAFSYCTGLTSITIPNSVTSIGKGAFAHCTGLASITIPNSVTSIGESAFAYCTGLTNITI
;
A
#
# COMPACT_ATOMS: atom_id res chain seq x y z
N GLY A 1 15.11 -14.50 9.12
CA GLY A 1 13.73 -14.57 9.61
C GLY A 1 13.48 -15.75 10.51
N CYS A 2 12.45 -15.65 11.34
CA CYS A 2 12.00 -16.74 12.22
C CYS A 2 10.86 -17.49 11.53
N THR A 3 11.20 -18.42 10.62
CA THR A 3 10.21 -19.11 9.76
C THR A 3 9.20 -19.95 10.55
N GLY A 4 9.58 -20.43 11.75
CA GLY A 4 8.70 -21.21 12.64
C GLY A 4 7.85 -20.37 13.59
N LEU A 5 8.01 -19.04 13.63
CA LEU A 5 7.26 -18.17 14.51
C LEU A 5 5.85 -17.96 13.95
N THR A 6 4.83 -18.46 14.65
CA THR A 6 3.42 -18.37 14.19
C THR A 6 2.66 -17.20 14.80
N SER A 7 3.03 -16.77 16.01
CA SER A 7 2.44 -15.63 16.69
C SER A 7 3.44 -14.99 17.66
N ILE A 8 3.26 -13.72 17.97
CA ILE A 8 4.06 -13.00 18.96
C ILE A 8 3.18 -11.98 19.66
N THR A 9 3.41 -11.83 20.97
CA THR A 9 2.82 -10.75 21.77
C THR A 9 3.89 -9.71 22.03
N ILE A 10 3.66 -8.47 21.59
CA ILE A 10 4.55 -7.34 21.84
C ILE A 10 4.11 -6.69 23.17
N PRO A 11 5.01 -6.54 24.16
CA PRO A 11 4.68 -5.90 25.42
C PRO A 11 4.32 -4.42 25.28
N ASN A 12 3.46 -3.90 26.17
CA ASN A 12 3.06 -2.48 26.18
C ASN A 12 4.21 -1.49 26.52
N SER A 13 5.38 -1.97 26.90
CA SER A 13 6.58 -1.15 27.07
C SER A 13 7.30 -0.83 25.76
N VAL A 14 6.97 -1.52 24.66
CA VAL A 14 7.58 -1.31 23.35
C VAL A 14 6.97 -0.07 22.70
N THR A 15 7.79 0.89 22.32
CA THR A 15 7.37 2.16 21.72
C THR A 15 7.61 2.25 20.21
N SER A 16 8.41 1.35 19.64
CA SER A 16 8.66 1.30 18.19
C SER A 16 8.95 -0.12 17.73
N ILE A 17 8.56 -0.45 16.49
CA ILE A 17 9.01 -1.64 15.78
C ILE A 17 10.18 -1.20 14.89
N GLY A 18 11.38 -1.69 15.19
CA GLY A 18 12.61 -1.31 14.51
C GLY A 18 12.67 -1.82 13.06
N ASN A 19 13.66 -1.34 12.32
CA ASN A 19 13.94 -1.80 10.97
C ASN A 19 14.22 -3.32 10.97
N TYR A 20 13.64 -4.04 9.99
CA TYR A 20 13.82 -5.48 9.80
C TYR A 20 13.36 -6.38 10.97
N ALA A 21 12.62 -5.84 11.95
CA ALA A 21 12.33 -6.54 13.21
C ALA A 21 11.72 -7.94 13.00
N PHE A 22 10.85 -8.10 12.00
CA PHE A 22 10.18 -9.37 11.66
C PHE A 22 10.49 -9.83 10.22
N LYS A 23 11.61 -9.37 9.64
CA LYS A 23 12.00 -9.74 8.27
C LYS A 23 11.98 -11.26 8.08
N GLY A 24 11.24 -11.72 7.04
CA GLY A 24 11.17 -13.14 6.66
C GLY A 24 10.59 -14.04 7.76
N CYS A 25 9.72 -13.53 8.62
CA CYS A 25 8.96 -14.36 9.55
C CYS A 25 7.77 -14.99 8.81
N GLU A 26 8.08 -15.94 7.92
CA GLU A 26 7.11 -16.54 6.99
C GLU A 26 5.98 -17.30 7.69
N GLY A 27 6.25 -17.87 8.87
CA GLY A 27 5.24 -18.56 9.68
C GLY A 27 4.29 -17.65 10.45
N LEU A 28 4.60 -16.34 10.55
CA LEU A 28 3.83 -15.39 11.35
C LEU A 28 2.47 -15.12 10.70
N THR A 29 1.38 -15.60 11.31
CA THR A 29 0.04 -15.48 10.75
C THR A 29 -0.71 -14.25 11.24
N CYS A 30 -0.43 -13.83 12.47
CA CYS A 30 -1.02 -12.65 13.07
C CYS A 30 -0.07 -12.00 14.08
N ILE A 31 -0.20 -10.70 14.25
CA ILE A 31 0.53 -9.93 15.24
C ILE A 31 -0.35 -8.80 15.76
N THR A 32 -0.33 -8.59 17.07
CA THR A 32 -0.99 -7.45 17.69
C THR A 32 0.06 -6.42 18.07
N ILE A 33 -0.07 -5.23 17.51
CA ILE A 33 0.79 -4.08 17.82
C ILE A 33 0.13 -3.29 18.95
N PRO A 34 0.81 -3.09 20.11
CA PRO A 34 0.22 -2.35 21.22
C PRO A 34 0.14 -0.84 20.95
N ASN A 35 -0.79 -0.16 21.65
CA ASN A 35 -0.98 1.29 21.54
C ASN A 35 0.23 2.15 22.01
N SER A 36 1.25 1.53 22.57
CA SER A 36 2.52 2.20 22.90
C SER A 36 3.42 2.42 21.69
N VAL A 37 3.21 1.66 20.59
CA VAL A 37 4.03 1.76 19.38
C VAL A 37 3.62 2.97 18.55
N THR A 38 4.59 3.83 18.26
CA THR A 38 4.38 5.07 17.48
C THR A 38 4.92 5.02 16.06
N SER A 39 5.78 4.03 15.74
CA SER A 39 6.36 3.88 14.41
C SER A 39 6.62 2.43 14.03
N ILE A 40 6.50 2.15 12.73
CA ILE A 40 6.87 0.89 12.09
C ILE A 40 8.04 1.20 11.15
N GLY A 41 9.19 0.58 11.40
CA GLY A 41 10.45 0.83 10.71
C GLY A 41 10.51 0.28 9.30
N ILE A 42 11.60 0.61 8.61
CA ILE A 42 11.90 0.14 7.25
C ILE A 42 11.97 -1.39 7.24
N GLN A 43 11.29 -2.02 6.27
CA GLN A 43 11.28 -3.47 6.07
C GLN A 43 10.87 -4.28 7.33
N ALA A 44 10.10 -3.66 8.23
CA ALA A 44 9.79 -4.29 9.53
C ALA A 44 9.12 -5.67 9.39
N PHE A 45 8.26 -5.85 8.38
CA PHE A 45 7.54 -7.10 8.08
C PHE A 45 7.81 -7.61 6.65
N ILE A 46 8.95 -7.21 6.06
CA ILE A 46 9.30 -7.65 4.70
C ILE A 46 9.28 -9.19 4.61
N GLU A 47 8.60 -9.72 3.58
CA GLU A 47 8.50 -11.16 3.31
C GLU A 47 7.86 -11.98 4.45
N CYS A 48 6.99 -11.37 5.26
CA CYS A 48 6.12 -12.11 6.16
C CYS A 48 4.96 -12.74 5.37
N THR A 49 5.27 -13.77 4.60
CA THR A 49 4.33 -14.36 3.61
C THR A 49 3.13 -15.05 4.24
N GLY A 50 3.23 -15.49 5.50
CA GLY A 50 2.13 -16.08 6.27
C GLY A 50 1.20 -15.07 6.92
N LEU A 51 1.58 -13.77 6.98
CA LEU A 51 0.81 -12.75 7.66
C LEU A 51 -0.50 -12.48 6.91
N THR A 52 -1.63 -12.86 7.53
CA THR A 52 -2.96 -12.74 6.90
C THR A 52 -3.66 -11.44 7.24
N SER A 53 -3.41 -10.92 8.43
CA SER A 53 -3.97 -9.65 8.90
C SER A 53 -3.06 -8.99 9.93
N ILE A 54 -3.12 -7.67 10.00
CA ILE A 54 -2.43 -6.87 11.01
C ILE A 54 -3.28 -5.66 11.35
N THR A 55 -3.36 -5.34 12.63
CA THR A 55 -4.00 -4.12 13.10
C THR A 55 -2.93 -3.12 13.51
N ILE A 56 -2.92 -1.96 12.85
CA ILE A 56 -2.03 -0.85 13.17
C ILE A 56 -2.78 0.08 14.15
N PRO A 57 -2.23 0.33 15.35
CA PRO A 57 -2.90 1.16 16.33
C PRO A 57 -2.85 2.66 15.96
N ASN A 58 -3.81 3.43 16.52
CA ASN A 58 -3.89 4.89 16.30
C ASN A 58 -2.70 5.71 16.86
N SER A 59 -1.78 5.07 17.55
CA SER A 59 -0.51 5.68 17.98
C SER A 59 0.54 5.74 16.89
N VAL A 60 0.42 4.90 15.84
CA VAL A 60 1.39 4.87 14.74
C VAL A 60 1.17 6.05 13.80
N THR A 61 2.21 6.83 13.56
CA THR A 61 2.18 8.02 12.72
C THR A 61 2.85 7.83 11.35
N SER A 62 3.68 6.79 11.21
CA SER A 62 4.38 6.50 9.96
C SER A 62 4.55 5.01 9.73
N ILE A 63 4.49 4.61 8.46
CA ILE A 63 4.83 3.28 7.95
C ILE A 63 6.07 3.43 7.10
N GLY A 64 7.16 2.77 7.48
CA GLY A 64 8.46 2.86 6.82
C GLY A 64 8.45 2.26 5.40
N ASP A 65 9.53 2.55 4.66
CA ASP A 65 9.72 2.00 3.32
C ASP A 65 9.76 0.47 3.37
N GLN A 66 9.11 -0.16 2.40
CA GLN A 66 9.06 -1.62 2.26
C GLN A 66 8.52 -2.35 3.51
N ALA A 67 7.79 -1.66 4.40
CA ALA A 67 7.41 -2.24 5.70
C ALA A 67 6.64 -3.57 5.58
N PHE A 68 5.81 -3.73 4.54
CA PHE A 68 5.04 -4.95 4.23
C PHE A 68 5.37 -5.54 2.86
N TYR A 69 6.56 -5.23 2.31
CA TYR A 69 7.00 -5.76 1.02
C TYR A 69 6.89 -7.29 0.98
N GLY A 70 6.22 -7.83 -0.03
CA GLY A 70 6.10 -9.27 -0.21
C GLY A 70 5.26 -10.02 0.84
N CYS A 71 4.42 -9.32 1.61
CA CYS A 71 3.45 -9.96 2.49
C CYS A 71 2.31 -10.57 1.66
N THR A 72 2.60 -11.67 0.96
CA THR A 72 1.69 -12.28 -0.03
C THR A 72 0.42 -12.86 0.58
N GLY A 73 0.46 -13.23 1.86
CA GLY A 73 -0.70 -13.71 2.61
C GLY A 73 -1.64 -12.62 3.13
N LEU A 74 -1.19 -11.34 3.12
CA LEU A 74 -1.95 -10.24 3.69
C LEU A 74 -3.19 -9.94 2.84
N THR A 75 -4.38 -10.23 3.40
CA THR A 75 -5.65 -10.07 2.68
C THR A 75 -6.29 -8.71 2.92
N SER A 76 -6.07 -8.13 4.08
CA SER A 76 -6.58 -6.81 4.45
C SER A 76 -5.68 -6.14 5.48
N ILE A 77 -5.65 -4.81 5.46
CA ILE A 77 -4.97 -3.99 6.45
C ILE A 77 -5.76 -2.70 6.65
N THR A 78 -5.88 -2.26 7.89
CA THR A 78 -6.46 -0.96 8.23
C THR A 78 -5.34 -0.01 8.61
N ILE A 79 -5.20 1.08 7.87
CA ILE A 79 -4.26 2.16 8.17
C ILE A 79 -5.01 3.23 8.98
N PRO A 80 -4.58 3.56 10.21
CA PRO A 80 -5.29 4.53 11.03
C PRO A 80 -5.08 5.97 10.56
N ASN A 81 -6.00 6.87 10.94
CA ASN A 81 -5.94 8.30 10.61
C ASN A 81 -4.75 9.07 11.23
N SER A 82 -3.99 8.42 12.10
CA SER A 82 -2.73 8.96 12.64
C SER A 82 -1.57 8.87 11.65
N VAL A 83 -1.65 7.95 10.67
CA VAL A 83 -0.60 7.76 9.66
C VAL A 83 -0.68 8.88 8.63
N THR A 84 0.39 9.65 8.51
CA THR A 84 0.50 10.78 7.57
C THR A 84 1.30 10.45 6.31
N SER A 85 2.08 9.37 6.34
CA SER A 85 2.87 8.92 5.20
C SER A 85 2.92 7.40 5.10
N ILE A 86 2.89 6.92 3.88
CA ILE A 86 3.13 5.52 3.50
C ILE A 86 4.44 5.51 2.71
N GLY A 87 5.43 4.77 3.19
CA GLY A 87 6.77 4.71 2.61
C GLY A 87 6.80 4.12 1.19
N GLU A 88 7.93 4.27 0.50
CA GLU A 88 8.16 3.66 -0.81
C GLU A 88 8.04 2.14 -0.70
N GLU A 89 7.43 1.51 -1.72
CA GLU A 89 7.26 0.05 -1.79
C GLU A 89 6.57 -0.58 -0.55
N ALA A 90 5.87 0.22 0.27
CA ALA A 90 5.37 -0.26 1.56
C ALA A 90 4.51 -1.53 1.46
N PHE A 91 3.75 -1.70 0.37
CA PHE A 91 2.92 -2.87 0.07
C PHE A 91 3.29 -3.54 -1.25
N PHE A 92 4.55 -3.39 -1.69
CA PHE A 92 5.02 -3.99 -2.94
C PHE A 92 4.79 -5.51 -2.94
N LYS A 93 4.15 -6.04 -4.00
CA LYS A 93 3.81 -7.47 -4.15
C LYS A 93 3.01 -8.09 -2.98
N CYS A 94 2.18 -7.31 -2.31
CA CYS A 94 1.14 -7.86 -1.44
C CYS A 94 0.03 -8.49 -2.29
N THR A 95 0.31 -9.64 -2.90
CA THR A 95 -0.56 -10.26 -3.92
C THR A 95 -1.89 -10.74 -3.38
N GLY A 96 -1.97 -11.03 -2.07
CA GLY A 96 -3.21 -11.42 -1.39
C GLY A 96 -4.12 -10.25 -1.01
N LEU A 97 -3.60 -9.00 -1.07
CA LEU A 97 -4.33 -7.83 -0.63
C LEU A 97 -5.51 -7.54 -1.56
N THR A 98 -6.74 -7.70 -1.06
CA THR A 98 -7.97 -7.52 -1.86
C THR A 98 -8.54 -6.12 -1.76
N SER A 99 -8.34 -5.48 -0.62
CA SER A 99 -8.79 -4.10 -0.37
C SER A 99 -7.90 -3.41 0.66
N ILE A 100 -7.78 -2.09 0.54
CA ILE A 100 -7.10 -1.25 1.51
C ILE A 100 -7.78 0.12 1.55
N THR A 101 -7.90 0.69 2.73
CA THR A 101 -8.37 2.06 2.90
C THR A 101 -7.20 2.95 3.26
N ILE A 102 -6.95 3.97 2.42
CA ILE A 102 -5.97 5.01 2.68
C ILE A 102 -6.66 6.13 3.47
N PRO A 103 -6.14 6.51 4.65
CA PRO A 103 -6.80 7.53 5.48
C PRO A 103 -6.61 8.95 4.92
N ASN A 104 -7.53 9.86 5.29
CA ASN A 104 -7.49 11.28 4.90
C ASN A 104 -6.29 12.07 5.45
N SER A 105 -5.45 11.45 6.27
CA SER A 105 -4.20 12.03 6.77
C SER A 105 -3.03 11.89 5.79
N VAL A 106 -3.15 10.98 4.80
CA VAL A 106 -2.08 10.71 3.84
C VAL A 106 -2.14 11.73 2.70
N ALA A 107 -1.03 12.45 2.49
CA ALA A 107 -0.94 13.50 1.47
C ALA A 107 -0.40 13.02 0.11
N SER A 108 0.30 11.89 0.07
CA SER A 108 0.86 11.34 -1.17
C SER A 108 0.91 9.81 -1.11
N ILE A 109 0.81 9.18 -2.28
CA ILE A 109 1.08 7.75 -2.46
C ILE A 109 2.50 7.63 -3.00
N GLY A 110 3.37 6.96 -2.24
CA GLY A 110 4.79 6.81 -2.54
C GLY A 110 5.05 5.99 -3.81
N ASP A 111 6.30 6.05 -4.28
CA ASP A 111 6.74 5.26 -5.43
C ASP A 111 6.58 3.77 -5.13
N HIS A 112 6.05 3.01 -6.09
CA HIS A 112 5.83 1.57 -6.02
C HIS A 112 4.99 1.09 -4.82
N ALA A 113 4.27 2.00 -4.11
CA ALA A 113 3.63 1.66 -2.83
C ALA A 113 2.73 0.42 -2.90
N PHE A 114 2.01 0.21 -4.00
CA PHE A 114 1.12 -0.94 -4.26
C PHE A 114 1.50 -1.72 -5.52
N HIS A 115 2.74 -1.59 -6.00
CA HIS A 115 3.19 -2.30 -7.20
C HIS A 115 2.99 -3.80 -7.04
N GLY A 116 2.36 -4.43 -8.03
CA GLY A 116 2.17 -5.89 -8.03
C GLY A 116 1.16 -6.41 -7.02
N CYS A 117 0.30 -5.57 -6.45
CA CYS A 117 -0.85 -6.00 -5.65
C CYS A 117 -1.93 -6.60 -6.55
N THR A 118 -1.66 -7.80 -7.08
CA THR A 118 -2.50 -8.44 -8.11
C THR A 118 -3.90 -8.80 -7.63
N GLY A 119 -4.07 -9.01 -6.31
CA GLY A 119 -5.37 -9.28 -5.69
C GLY A 119 -6.23 -8.05 -5.46
N LEU A 120 -5.66 -6.83 -5.57
CA LEU A 120 -6.35 -5.59 -5.25
C LEU A 120 -7.43 -5.31 -6.30
N THR A 121 -8.70 -5.38 -5.89
CA THR A 121 -9.85 -5.21 -6.81
C THR A 121 -10.34 -3.77 -6.84
N SER A 122 -10.22 -3.06 -5.74
CA SER A 122 -10.60 -1.66 -5.61
C SER A 122 -9.75 -0.95 -4.57
N ILE A 123 -9.55 0.36 -4.75
CA ILE A 123 -8.90 1.23 -3.77
C ILE A 123 -9.54 2.60 -3.82
N THR A 124 -9.72 3.20 -2.66
CA THR A 124 -10.19 4.59 -2.56
C THR A 124 -9.00 5.48 -2.25
N ILE A 125 -8.73 6.44 -3.13
CA ILE A 125 -7.73 7.49 -2.92
C ILE A 125 -8.45 8.68 -2.25
N PRO A 126 -8.02 9.10 -1.04
CA PRO A 126 -8.69 10.18 -0.34
C PRO A 126 -8.38 11.56 -0.94
N ASN A 127 -9.25 12.54 -0.65
CA ASN A 127 -9.10 13.93 -1.12
C ASN A 127 -7.89 14.68 -0.50
N SER A 128 -7.16 14.06 0.40
CA SER A 128 -5.88 14.57 0.92
C SER A 128 -4.71 14.32 -0.02
N VAL A 129 -4.82 13.32 -0.90
CA VAL A 129 -3.73 12.93 -1.80
C VAL A 129 -3.61 13.92 -2.95
N THR A 130 -2.41 14.49 -3.10
CA THR A 130 -2.08 15.45 -4.15
C THR A 130 -1.22 14.87 -5.27
N SER A 131 -0.55 13.75 -5.03
CA SER A 131 0.30 13.09 -6.01
C SER A 131 0.24 11.55 -5.91
N ILE A 132 0.34 10.90 -7.06
CA ILE A 132 0.48 9.45 -7.18
C ILE A 132 1.89 9.18 -7.70
N GLY A 133 2.68 8.42 -6.97
CA GLY A 133 4.09 8.15 -7.23
C GLY A 133 4.36 7.30 -8.46
N ILE A 134 5.65 7.14 -8.76
CA ILE A 134 6.14 6.30 -9.88
C ILE A 134 5.69 4.85 -9.62
N GLN A 135 5.06 4.24 -10.63
CA GLN A 135 4.62 2.84 -10.60
C GLN A 135 3.78 2.46 -9.35
N ALA A 136 3.12 3.44 -8.71
CA ALA A 136 2.43 3.23 -7.44
C ALA A 136 1.41 2.08 -7.47
N PHE A 137 0.71 1.88 -8.59
CA PHE A 137 -0.26 0.80 -8.84
C PHE A 137 0.10 -0.08 -10.02
N SER A 138 1.35 -0.03 -10.48
CA SER A 138 1.76 -0.86 -11.61
C SER A 138 1.58 -2.35 -11.30
N TYR A 139 1.13 -3.13 -12.28
CA TYR A 139 0.82 -4.56 -12.14
C TYR A 139 -0.31 -4.88 -11.12
N CYS A 140 -1.17 -3.92 -10.77
CA CYS A 140 -2.41 -4.22 -10.05
C CYS A 140 -3.44 -4.83 -11.03
N THR A 141 -3.20 -6.07 -11.45
CA THR A 141 -3.98 -6.71 -12.53
C THR A 141 -5.43 -7.01 -12.14
N GLY A 142 -5.73 -7.12 -10.84
CA GLY A 142 -7.07 -7.30 -10.31
C GLY A 142 -7.89 -6.01 -10.22
N LEU A 143 -7.24 -4.83 -10.35
CA LEU A 143 -7.89 -3.54 -10.16
C LEU A 143 -8.88 -3.27 -11.30
N THR A 144 -10.17 -3.26 -10.98
CA THR A 144 -11.25 -3.08 -11.98
C THR A 144 -11.70 -1.63 -12.11
N SER A 145 -11.58 -0.87 -11.04
CA SER A 145 -11.94 0.55 -11.01
C SER A 145 -11.09 1.32 -10.02
N ILE A 146 -10.82 2.58 -10.32
CA ILE A 146 -10.17 3.53 -9.43
C ILE A 146 -10.71 4.93 -9.68
N THR A 147 -10.94 5.67 -8.61
CA THR A 147 -11.32 7.09 -8.71
C THR A 147 -10.13 7.94 -8.29
N ILE A 148 -9.69 8.84 -9.17
CA ILE A 148 -8.68 9.85 -8.88
C ILE A 148 -9.40 11.09 -8.37
N PRO A 149 -9.13 11.54 -7.13
CA PRO A 149 -9.81 12.71 -6.57
C PRO A 149 -9.31 14.03 -7.18
N ASN A 150 -10.14 15.07 -7.10
CA ASN A 150 -9.82 16.42 -7.60
C ASN A 150 -8.65 17.12 -6.88
N SER A 151 -8.10 16.51 -5.85
CA SER A 151 -6.88 16.96 -5.17
C SER A 151 -5.60 16.57 -5.90
N VAL A 152 -5.65 15.52 -6.73
CA VAL A 152 -4.46 15.01 -7.43
C VAL A 152 -4.06 15.95 -8.56
N THR A 153 -2.82 16.39 -8.52
CA THR A 153 -2.23 17.28 -9.54
C THR A 153 -1.22 16.57 -10.44
N SER A 154 -0.65 15.43 -9.99
CA SER A 154 0.32 14.68 -10.73
C SER A 154 0.14 13.17 -10.63
N ILE A 155 0.33 12.49 -11.75
CA ILE A 155 0.36 11.02 -11.87
C ILE A 155 1.75 10.63 -12.35
N GLY A 156 2.44 9.79 -11.58
CA GLY A 156 3.82 9.39 -11.82
C GLY A 156 4.01 8.50 -13.05
N LYS A 157 5.27 8.33 -13.44
CA LYS A 157 5.68 7.42 -14.52
C LYS A 157 5.18 6.01 -14.22
N GLY A 158 4.50 5.37 -15.19
CA GLY A 158 4.01 4.00 -15.08
C GLY A 158 3.02 3.77 -13.94
N ALA A 159 2.41 4.81 -13.36
CA ALA A 159 1.63 4.70 -12.12
C ALA A 159 0.55 3.60 -12.16
N PHE A 160 -0.07 3.36 -13.30
CA PHE A 160 -1.09 2.33 -13.55
C PHE A 160 -0.68 1.34 -14.64
N ALA A 161 0.62 1.30 -15.00
CA ALA A 161 1.06 0.38 -16.05
C ALA A 161 0.70 -1.07 -15.72
N HIS A 162 0.29 -1.84 -16.73
CA HIS A 162 -0.10 -3.25 -16.58
C HIS A 162 -1.33 -3.49 -15.67
N CYS A 163 -2.17 -2.49 -15.40
CA CYS A 163 -3.47 -2.68 -14.74
C CYS A 163 -4.47 -3.29 -15.75
N THR A 164 -4.29 -4.57 -16.07
CA THR A 164 -5.03 -5.25 -17.15
C THR A 164 -6.51 -5.40 -16.86
N GLY A 165 -6.93 -5.37 -15.59
CA GLY A 165 -8.34 -5.44 -15.17
C GLY A 165 -9.06 -4.09 -15.23
N LEU A 166 -8.35 -2.97 -15.36
CA LEU A 166 -8.92 -1.63 -15.31
C LEU A 166 -9.71 -1.35 -16.59
N ALA A 167 -11.04 -1.18 -16.46
CA ALA A 167 -11.92 -1.00 -17.61
C ALA A 167 -12.10 0.46 -18.03
N SER A 168 -12.11 1.37 -17.06
CA SER A 168 -12.24 2.81 -17.28
C SER A 168 -11.56 3.61 -16.19
N ILE A 169 -11.15 4.84 -16.51
CA ILE A 169 -10.61 5.79 -15.54
C ILE A 169 -11.01 7.20 -15.91
N THR A 170 -11.31 8.00 -14.90
CA THR A 170 -11.54 9.45 -15.06
C THR A 170 -10.34 10.19 -14.47
N ILE A 171 -9.75 11.05 -15.28
CA ILE A 171 -8.65 11.93 -14.89
C ILE A 171 -9.24 13.31 -14.63
N PRO A 172 -9.20 13.80 -13.38
CA PRO A 172 -9.82 15.10 -13.05
C PRO A 172 -9.04 16.27 -13.66
N ASN A 173 -9.73 17.39 -13.89
CA ASN A 173 -9.15 18.63 -14.43
C ASN A 173 -8.02 19.23 -13.56
N SER A 174 -7.85 18.77 -12.33
CA SER A 174 -6.77 19.15 -11.43
C SER A 174 -5.41 18.56 -11.84
N VAL A 175 -5.41 17.46 -12.61
CA VAL A 175 -4.18 16.79 -13.04
C VAL A 175 -3.49 17.62 -14.12
N THR A 176 -2.31 18.15 -13.78
CA THR A 176 -1.48 18.96 -14.69
C THR A 176 -0.33 18.19 -15.29
N SER A 177 -0.03 16.98 -14.76
CA SER A 177 1.07 16.14 -15.23
C SER A 177 0.71 14.67 -15.20
N ILE A 178 0.92 13.98 -16.32
CA ILE A 178 0.82 12.53 -16.44
C ILE A 178 2.18 12.02 -16.91
N GLY A 179 2.81 11.17 -16.12
CA GLY A 179 4.12 10.61 -16.38
C GLY A 179 4.15 9.66 -17.57
N GLU A 180 5.36 9.43 -18.09
CA GLU A 180 5.61 8.49 -19.17
C GLU A 180 5.01 7.12 -18.86
N SER A 181 4.32 6.50 -19.83
CA SER A 181 3.78 5.15 -19.72
C SER A 181 2.77 4.95 -18.56
N ALA A 182 2.15 6.04 -18.04
CA ALA A 182 1.29 5.96 -16.86
C ALA A 182 0.19 4.89 -16.97
N PHE A 183 -0.34 4.65 -18.18
CA PHE A 183 -1.38 3.66 -18.47
C PHE A 183 -0.93 2.61 -19.50
N ALA A 184 0.39 2.42 -19.65
CA ALA A 184 0.90 1.44 -20.61
C ALA A 184 0.41 0.02 -20.26
N TYR A 185 0.09 -0.75 -21.29
CA TYR A 185 -0.36 -2.15 -21.16
C TYR A 185 -1.62 -2.37 -20.31
N CYS A 186 -2.44 -1.34 -20.10
CA CYS A 186 -3.79 -1.49 -19.51
C CYS A 186 -4.73 -2.09 -20.57
N THR A 187 -4.58 -3.38 -20.87
CA THR A 187 -5.29 -4.03 -21.98
C THR A 187 -6.81 -4.11 -21.81
N GLY A 188 -7.31 -3.99 -20.57
CA GLY A 188 -8.73 -3.89 -20.27
C GLY A 188 -9.33 -2.49 -20.44
N LEU A 189 -8.49 -1.46 -20.56
CA LEU A 189 -8.93 -0.06 -20.54
C LEU A 189 -9.56 0.33 -21.89
N THR A 190 -10.87 0.54 -21.88
CA THR A 190 -11.65 0.90 -23.07
C THR A 190 -12.04 2.38 -23.10
N ASN A 191 -11.97 3.07 -21.96
CA ASN A 191 -12.36 4.47 -21.86
C ASN A 191 -11.48 5.24 -20.87
N ILE A 192 -10.97 6.39 -21.30
CA ILE A 192 -10.31 7.40 -20.45
C ILE A 192 -11.08 8.70 -20.64
N THR A 193 -11.66 9.23 -19.56
CA THR A 193 -12.30 10.54 -19.55
C THR A 193 -11.33 11.56 -18.92
N ILE A 194 -11.17 12.71 -19.54
CA ILE A 194 -10.36 13.82 -19.07
C ILE A 194 -11.26 15.03 -18.82
#